data_da951aa60d53b81bdd62deb232a87188
#
_entry.id   da951aa60d53b81bdd62deb232a87188
#
_cell.length_a   1.000
_cell.length_b   1.000
_cell.length_c   1.000
_cell.angle_alpha   90.00
_cell.angle_beta   90.00
_cell.angle_gamma   90.00
#
_symmetry.space_group_name_H-M   'P 1'
#
loop_
_entity.id
_entity.type
_entity.pdbx_description
1 polymer ?
#
loop_
_entity_poly.entity_id
_entity_poly.type
_entity_poly.pdbx_seq_one_letter_code
_entity_poly.pdbx_strand_id
1 'polypeptide(L)'
;MIRDITLGQYYPGDSWVHRLDARTKIIATLLYLIELFVVNNFYGFLITAVVLFTVIAISKVPLKFIFRGLTAVFLIIAFTFLLNLFMVDGRVLWHWKFLTITYEGLSRAFFMAVRLVLIIIGSSIMTLTTKPVELTDGLEKLLSPFSKIGLPSHEIALMMTIALRFIPTLMEETDKIMKAQQARGADFESGNLLQRAKSLIPILVPLFVSSFRIAQDLALAMEARCYHGGPGRTRMNEIRFDRGDAVAAVLMMLFLAVIIASRFISF
;
A
#
# COMPACT_ATOMS: atom_id res chain seq x y z
N MET A 1 20.11 3.24 -11.85
CA MET A 1 19.18 2.27 -11.21
C MET A 1 18.46 2.79 -9.96
N ILE A 2 19.04 3.69 -9.15
CA ILE A 2 18.43 4.16 -7.88
C ILE A 2 17.49 5.37 -8.09
N ARG A 3 17.52 6.03 -9.25
CA ARG A 3 16.72 7.23 -9.55
C ARG A 3 15.21 7.03 -9.73
N ASP A 4 14.75 5.79 -9.84
CA ASP A 4 13.34 5.46 -10.11
C ASP A 4 12.55 5.05 -8.86
N ILE A 5 13.14 5.15 -7.67
CA ILE A 5 12.43 4.89 -6.42
C ILE A 5 11.58 6.12 -6.10
N THR A 6 10.35 6.15 -6.58
CA THR A 6 9.35 7.12 -6.16
C THR A 6 8.92 6.79 -4.73
N LEU A 7 9.27 7.67 -3.79
CA LEU A 7 8.81 7.60 -2.40
C LEU A 7 7.31 7.85 -2.34
N GLY A 8 6.56 6.74 -2.30
CA GLY A 8 5.10 6.77 -2.32
C GLY A 8 4.55 7.03 -3.73
N GLN A 9 3.56 6.27 -4.13
CA GLN A 9 2.87 6.46 -5.42
C GLN A 9 1.79 7.55 -5.33
N TYR A 10 1.96 8.56 -4.43
CA TYR A 10 0.99 9.63 -4.29
C TYR A 10 0.89 10.43 -5.59
N TYR A 11 -0.34 10.54 -6.12
CA TYR A 11 -0.67 11.41 -7.24
C TYR A 11 -1.23 12.74 -6.71
N PRO A 12 -0.55 13.88 -6.93
CA PRO A 12 -1.06 15.17 -6.49
C PRO A 12 -2.33 15.52 -7.25
N GLY A 13 -3.45 15.53 -6.56
CA GLY A 13 -4.76 15.83 -7.10
C GLY A 13 -5.63 16.53 -6.06
N ASP A 14 -6.61 17.29 -6.51
CA ASP A 14 -7.60 17.96 -5.66
C ASP A 14 -8.98 17.35 -5.94
N SER A 15 -9.31 16.29 -5.22
CA SER A 15 -10.63 15.66 -5.27
C SER A 15 -11.17 15.45 -3.86
N TRP A 16 -12.47 15.17 -3.78
CA TRP A 16 -13.11 14.85 -2.50
C TRP A 16 -12.41 13.70 -1.76
N VAL A 17 -11.97 12.66 -2.49
CA VAL A 17 -11.23 11.53 -1.91
C VAL A 17 -9.87 11.95 -1.37
N HIS A 18 -9.15 12.88 -2.01
CA HIS A 18 -7.86 13.38 -1.53
C HIS A 18 -8.01 14.15 -0.21
N ARG A 19 -9.10 14.88 -0.02
CA ARG A 19 -9.37 15.71 1.17
C ARG A 19 -9.83 14.93 2.39
N LEU A 20 -10.23 13.65 2.23
CA LEU A 20 -10.63 12.81 3.35
C LEU A 20 -9.45 12.55 4.31
N ASP A 21 -9.78 12.43 5.59
CA ASP A 21 -8.81 12.06 6.64
C ASP A 21 -8.16 10.69 6.35
N ALA A 22 -6.86 10.59 6.60
CA ALA A 22 -6.11 9.35 6.38
C ALA A 22 -6.67 8.18 7.19
N ARG A 23 -7.21 8.42 8.39
CA ARG A 23 -7.88 7.39 9.22
C ARG A 23 -9.09 6.82 8.51
N THR A 24 -9.93 7.70 7.96
CA THR A 24 -11.13 7.31 7.22
C THR A 24 -10.75 6.47 6.00
N LYS A 25 -9.72 6.85 5.26
CA LYS A 25 -9.23 6.11 4.09
C LYS A 25 -8.68 4.73 4.47
N ILE A 26 -7.89 4.64 5.56
CA ILE A 26 -7.34 3.35 6.04
C ILE A 26 -8.49 2.41 6.44
N ILE A 27 -9.43 2.89 7.26
CA ILE A 27 -10.58 2.08 7.71
C ILE A 27 -11.44 1.69 6.51
N ALA A 28 -11.75 2.62 5.61
CA ALA A 28 -12.52 2.37 4.41
C ALA A 28 -11.89 1.30 3.53
N THR A 29 -10.57 1.36 3.33
CA THR A 29 -9.84 0.36 2.55
C THR A 29 -9.85 -1.00 3.23
N LEU A 30 -9.65 -1.07 4.55
CA LEU A 30 -9.72 -2.33 5.29
C LEU A 30 -11.12 -2.96 5.22
N LEU A 31 -12.17 -2.17 5.41
CA LEU A 31 -13.55 -2.65 5.29
C LEU A 31 -13.82 -3.14 3.87
N TYR A 32 -13.44 -2.38 2.85
CA TYR A 32 -13.56 -2.78 1.46
C TYR A 32 -12.85 -4.12 1.16
N LEU A 33 -11.65 -4.33 1.70
CA LEU A 33 -10.93 -5.59 1.55
C LEU A 33 -11.69 -6.75 2.21
N ILE A 34 -12.21 -6.55 3.42
CA ILE A 34 -13.02 -7.55 4.13
C ILE A 34 -14.30 -7.89 3.34
N GLU A 35 -14.99 -6.86 2.83
CA GLU A 35 -16.20 -7.03 2.01
C GLU A 35 -15.94 -7.87 0.77
N LEU A 36 -14.82 -7.68 0.08
CA LEU A 36 -14.44 -8.47 -1.08
C LEU A 36 -14.26 -9.98 -0.77
N PHE A 37 -13.85 -10.32 0.45
CA PHE A 37 -13.79 -11.73 0.88
C PHE A 37 -15.17 -12.30 1.25
N VAL A 38 -16.10 -11.46 1.67
CA VAL A 38 -17.47 -11.86 1.99
C VAL A 38 -18.31 -12.09 0.73
N VAL A 39 -17.99 -11.35 -0.36
CA VAL A 39 -18.68 -11.47 -1.64
C VAL A 39 -18.34 -12.79 -2.34
N ASN A 40 -19.36 -13.61 -2.61
CA ASN A 40 -19.24 -14.85 -3.39
C ASN A 40 -20.20 -14.90 -4.60
N ASN A 41 -21.04 -13.87 -4.79
CA ASN A 41 -22.10 -13.82 -5.78
C ASN A 41 -21.73 -12.84 -6.91
N PHE A 42 -22.16 -13.15 -8.13
CA PHE A 42 -21.95 -12.29 -9.29
C PHE A 42 -22.46 -10.85 -9.07
N TYR A 43 -23.66 -10.71 -8.48
CA TYR A 43 -24.24 -9.40 -8.17
C TYR A 43 -23.40 -8.59 -7.18
N GLY A 44 -22.86 -9.25 -6.15
CA GLY A 44 -21.96 -8.60 -5.19
C GLY A 44 -20.69 -8.07 -5.85
N PHE A 45 -20.06 -8.85 -6.74
CA PHE A 45 -18.91 -8.37 -7.52
C PHE A 45 -19.26 -7.21 -8.44
N LEU A 46 -20.43 -7.22 -9.07
CA LEU A 46 -20.90 -6.13 -9.93
C LEU A 46 -21.09 -4.84 -9.14
N ILE A 47 -21.76 -4.92 -7.98
CA ILE A 47 -21.98 -3.77 -7.09
C ILE A 47 -20.64 -3.21 -6.62
N THR A 48 -19.73 -4.06 -6.18
CA THR A 48 -18.37 -3.66 -5.74
C THR A 48 -17.61 -2.98 -6.86
N ALA A 49 -17.66 -3.52 -8.07
CA ALA A 49 -17.03 -2.90 -9.24
C ALA A 49 -17.62 -1.51 -9.54
N VAL A 50 -18.94 -1.35 -9.52
CA VAL A 50 -19.61 -0.06 -9.73
C VAL A 50 -19.20 0.96 -8.68
N VAL A 51 -19.19 0.59 -7.39
CA VAL A 51 -18.74 1.47 -6.30
C VAL A 51 -17.28 1.86 -6.50
N LEU A 52 -16.40 0.90 -6.82
CA LEU A 52 -14.99 1.18 -7.07
C LEU A 52 -14.79 2.13 -8.25
N PHE A 53 -15.48 1.92 -9.37
CA PHE A 53 -15.43 2.82 -10.52
C PHE A 53 -15.93 4.23 -10.16
N THR A 54 -16.96 4.34 -9.34
CA THR A 54 -17.45 5.62 -8.84
C THR A 54 -16.39 6.35 -8.01
N VAL A 55 -15.71 5.63 -7.10
CA VAL A 55 -14.61 6.18 -6.31
C VAL A 55 -13.45 6.61 -7.21
N ILE A 56 -13.08 5.82 -8.23
CA ILE A 56 -12.05 6.19 -9.20
C ILE A 56 -12.44 7.48 -9.94
N ALA A 57 -13.67 7.59 -10.41
CA ALA A 57 -14.15 8.77 -11.14
C ALA A 57 -14.10 10.02 -10.25
N ILE A 58 -14.53 9.92 -8.98
CA ILE A 58 -14.48 11.02 -8.01
C ILE A 58 -13.03 11.37 -7.65
N SER A 59 -12.13 10.39 -7.57
CA SER A 59 -10.71 10.61 -7.22
C SER A 59 -9.94 11.40 -8.27
N LYS A 60 -10.41 11.43 -9.52
CA LYS A 60 -9.76 12.08 -10.67
C LYS A 60 -8.32 11.58 -10.93
N VAL A 61 -7.98 10.41 -10.44
CA VAL A 61 -6.69 9.78 -10.69
C VAL A 61 -6.66 9.19 -12.10
N PRO A 62 -5.64 9.49 -12.93
CA PRO A 62 -5.55 8.93 -14.27
C PRO A 62 -5.46 7.40 -14.23
N LEU A 63 -6.26 6.70 -15.02
CA LEU A 63 -6.31 5.23 -15.08
C LEU A 63 -4.94 4.61 -15.36
N LYS A 64 -4.05 5.31 -16.04
CA LYS A 64 -2.69 4.86 -16.33
C LYS A 64 -1.90 4.49 -15.06
N PHE A 65 -2.05 5.25 -13.98
CA PHE A 65 -1.37 4.96 -12.71
C PHE A 65 -1.97 3.74 -12.00
N ILE A 66 -3.29 3.59 -12.08
CA ILE A 66 -4.01 2.44 -11.51
C ILE A 66 -3.61 1.15 -12.24
N PHE A 67 -3.59 1.17 -13.59
CA PHE A 67 -3.19 0.01 -14.39
C PHE A 67 -1.71 -0.37 -14.22
N ARG A 68 -0.85 0.59 -13.86
CA ARG A 68 0.55 0.30 -13.56
C ARG A 68 0.71 -0.62 -12.35
N GLY A 69 -0.17 -0.49 -11.35
CA GLY A 69 -0.24 -1.43 -10.21
C GLY A 69 -0.64 -2.84 -10.65
N LEU A 70 -1.58 -2.95 -11.60
CA LEU A 70 -2.02 -4.25 -12.14
C LEU A 70 -0.93 -4.97 -12.93
N THR A 71 -0.12 -4.24 -13.73
CA THR A 71 0.97 -4.85 -14.51
C THR A 71 2.01 -5.54 -13.63
N ALA A 72 2.31 -5.00 -12.46
CA ALA A 72 3.25 -5.61 -11.52
C ALA A 72 2.77 -6.98 -10.98
N VAL A 73 1.45 -7.18 -10.89
CA VAL A 73 0.83 -8.37 -10.28
C VAL A 73 0.18 -9.27 -11.34
N PHE A 74 0.23 -8.88 -12.61
CA PHE A 74 -0.41 -9.60 -13.72
C PHE A 74 0.01 -11.08 -13.79
N LEU A 75 1.29 -11.36 -13.57
CA LEU A 75 1.79 -12.74 -13.57
C LEU A 75 1.16 -13.60 -12.46
N ILE A 76 0.94 -13.03 -11.28
CA ILE A 76 0.29 -13.72 -10.16
C ILE A 76 -1.18 -13.97 -10.47
N ILE A 77 -1.86 -12.98 -11.06
CA ILE A 77 -3.28 -13.12 -11.48
C ILE A 77 -3.40 -14.21 -12.53
N ALA A 78 -2.54 -14.20 -13.56
CA ALA A 78 -2.54 -15.21 -14.61
C ALA A 78 -2.24 -16.61 -14.06
N PHE A 79 -1.26 -16.73 -13.17
CA PHE A 79 -0.91 -18.00 -12.52
C PHE A 79 -2.06 -18.54 -11.67
N THR A 80 -2.68 -17.68 -10.84
CA THR A 80 -3.83 -18.07 -10.02
C THR A 80 -5.02 -18.47 -10.88
N PHE A 81 -5.27 -17.75 -11.98
CA PHE A 81 -6.31 -18.10 -12.95
C PHE A 81 -6.09 -19.48 -13.55
N LEU A 82 -4.87 -19.77 -14.03
CA LEU A 82 -4.51 -21.06 -14.59
C LEU A 82 -4.62 -22.20 -13.58
N LEU A 83 -4.16 -22.00 -12.35
CA LEU A 83 -4.28 -23.01 -11.31
C LEU A 83 -5.76 -23.36 -11.03
N ASN A 84 -6.61 -22.35 -10.83
CA ASN A 84 -8.03 -22.59 -10.58
C ASN A 84 -8.74 -23.21 -11.78
N LEU A 85 -8.33 -22.88 -13.01
CA LEU A 85 -8.91 -23.41 -14.23
C LEU A 85 -8.71 -24.93 -14.37
N PHE A 86 -7.52 -25.43 -13.99
CA PHE A 86 -7.11 -26.82 -14.22
C PHE A 86 -7.20 -27.71 -12.97
N MET A 87 -7.11 -27.15 -11.76
CA MET A 87 -7.05 -27.92 -10.52
C MET A 87 -8.42 -28.10 -9.83
N VAL A 88 -9.46 -27.43 -10.31
CA VAL A 88 -10.77 -27.53 -9.67
C VAL A 88 -11.60 -28.59 -10.37
N ASP A 89 -11.99 -29.63 -9.62
CA ASP A 89 -12.86 -30.69 -10.09
C ASP A 89 -14.31 -30.20 -10.25
N GLY A 90 -15.02 -30.74 -11.28
CA GLY A 90 -16.40 -30.40 -11.53
C GLY A 90 -16.90 -30.97 -12.87
N ARG A 91 -17.97 -30.38 -13.43
CA ARG A 91 -18.53 -30.77 -14.73
C ARG A 91 -17.55 -30.46 -15.84
N VAL A 92 -17.06 -31.50 -16.53
CA VAL A 92 -16.09 -31.38 -17.60
C VAL A 92 -16.71 -30.66 -18.81
N LEU A 93 -16.16 -29.49 -19.15
CA LEU A 93 -16.48 -28.75 -20.36
C LEU A 93 -15.62 -29.22 -21.54
N TRP A 94 -14.34 -29.47 -21.27
CA TRP A 94 -13.38 -29.88 -22.27
C TRP A 94 -12.27 -30.72 -21.65
N HIS A 95 -11.91 -31.82 -22.30
CA HIS A 95 -10.90 -32.75 -21.85
C HIS A 95 -9.82 -32.93 -22.93
N TRP A 96 -8.58 -32.65 -22.61
CA TRP A 96 -7.45 -32.88 -23.49
C TRP A 96 -6.30 -33.55 -22.75
N LYS A 97 -6.17 -34.89 -22.94
CA LYS A 97 -5.18 -35.75 -22.30
C LYS A 97 -5.09 -35.59 -20.77
N PHE A 98 -4.24 -34.67 -20.27
CA PHE A 98 -4.03 -34.42 -18.85
C PHE A 98 -4.70 -33.14 -18.33
N LEU A 99 -5.26 -32.31 -19.21
CA LEU A 99 -5.85 -31.03 -18.86
C LEU A 99 -7.37 -31.12 -18.97
N THR A 100 -8.06 -30.96 -17.86
CA THR A 100 -9.52 -30.91 -17.82
C THR A 100 -9.97 -29.51 -17.44
N ILE A 101 -10.78 -28.89 -18.27
CA ILE A 101 -11.42 -27.62 -17.96
C ILE A 101 -12.83 -27.94 -17.49
N THR A 102 -13.15 -27.53 -16.27
CA THR A 102 -14.45 -27.74 -15.67
C THR A 102 -15.22 -26.42 -15.62
N TYR A 103 -16.56 -26.49 -15.60
CA TYR A 103 -17.41 -25.30 -15.47
C TYR A 103 -17.17 -24.59 -14.13
N GLU A 104 -17.06 -25.36 -13.04
CA GLU A 104 -16.78 -24.88 -11.71
C GLU A 104 -15.37 -24.28 -11.62
N GLY A 105 -14.38 -24.88 -12.29
CA GLY A 105 -13.03 -24.36 -12.41
C GLY A 105 -12.97 -23.02 -13.12
N LEU A 106 -13.66 -22.89 -14.27
CA LEU A 106 -13.71 -21.65 -15.02
C LEU A 106 -14.40 -20.54 -14.20
N SER A 107 -15.52 -20.85 -13.57
CA SER A 107 -16.25 -19.91 -12.73
C SER A 107 -15.38 -19.43 -11.56
N ARG A 108 -14.74 -20.33 -10.82
CA ARG A 108 -13.83 -19.98 -9.72
C ARG A 108 -12.63 -19.16 -10.19
N ALA A 109 -11.99 -19.57 -11.30
CA ALA A 109 -10.87 -18.85 -11.88
C ALA A 109 -11.24 -17.41 -12.20
N PHE A 110 -12.41 -17.20 -12.82
CA PHE A 110 -12.93 -15.86 -13.14
C PHE A 110 -13.18 -15.02 -11.89
N PHE A 111 -13.93 -15.55 -10.91
CA PHE A 111 -14.21 -14.82 -9.67
C PHE A 111 -12.96 -14.48 -8.88
N MET A 112 -11.99 -15.41 -8.83
CA MET A 112 -10.71 -15.14 -8.16
C MET A 112 -9.89 -14.08 -8.88
N ALA A 113 -9.83 -14.12 -10.21
CA ALA A 113 -9.13 -13.08 -11.00
C ALA A 113 -9.78 -11.70 -10.79
N VAL A 114 -11.11 -11.61 -10.88
CA VAL A 114 -11.85 -10.36 -10.64
C VAL A 114 -11.61 -9.86 -9.21
N ARG A 115 -11.66 -10.75 -8.20
CA ARG A 115 -11.38 -10.38 -6.81
C ARG A 115 -9.99 -9.78 -6.65
N LEU A 116 -8.96 -10.42 -7.20
CA LEU A 116 -7.58 -9.92 -7.13
C LEU A 116 -7.44 -8.55 -7.80
N VAL A 117 -8.06 -8.37 -8.98
CA VAL A 117 -8.07 -7.08 -9.67
C VAL A 117 -8.72 -5.99 -8.82
N LEU A 118 -9.89 -6.26 -8.23
CA LEU A 118 -10.60 -5.31 -7.37
C LEU A 118 -9.81 -4.96 -6.11
N ILE A 119 -9.17 -5.96 -5.45
CA ILE A 119 -8.28 -5.74 -4.29
C ILE A 119 -7.14 -4.78 -4.66
N ILE A 120 -6.46 -5.05 -5.76
CA ILE A 120 -5.30 -4.26 -6.20
C ILE A 120 -5.72 -2.83 -6.54
N ILE A 121 -6.81 -2.66 -7.28
CA ILE A 121 -7.29 -1.33 -7.66
C ILE A 121 -7.73 -0.54 -6.42
N GLY A 122 -8.50 -1.15 -5.52
CA GLY A 122 -8.98 -0.48 -4.30
C GLY A 122 -7.85 -0.04 -3.38
N SER A 123 -6.87 -0.91 -3.11
CA SER A 123 -5.68 -0.55 -2.32
C SER A 123 -4.80 0.49 -3.02
N SER A 124 -4.69 0.44 -4.34
CA SER A 124 -3.93 1.43 -5.12
C SER A 124 -4.55 2.83 -5.01
N ILE A 125 -5.87 2.96 -4.97
CA ILE A 125 -6.53 4.26 -4.81
C ILE A 125 -6.13 4.91 -3.47
N MET A 126 -6.11 4.16 -2.37
CA MET A 126 -5.67 4.67 -1.08
C MET A 126 -4.24 5.22 -1.16
N THR A 127 -3.33 4.46 -1.76
CA THR A 127 -1.92 4.85 -1.89
C THR A 127 -1.73 6.05 -2.83
N LEU A 128 -2.50 6.13 -3.92
CA LEU A 128 -2.45 7.22 -4.89
C LEU A 128 -3.07 8.52 -4.37
N THR A 129 -4.02 8.44 -3.43
CA THR A 129 -4.76 9.61 -2.91
C THR A 129 -4.31 10.09 -1.53
N THR A 130 -3.31 9.44 -0.91
CA THR A 130 -2.87 9.78 0.44
C THR A 130 -1.37 9.92 0.50
N LYS A 131 -0.88 11.02 1.09
CA LYS A 131 0.55 11.22 1.27
C LYS A 131 1.10 10.26 2.33
N PRO A 132 2.33 9.73 2.16
CA PRO A 132 2.93 8.81 3.13
C PRO A 132 2.97 9.37 4.55
N VAL A 133 3.23 10.67 4.73
CA VAL A 133 3.25 11.33 6.04
C VAL A 133 1.84 11.35 6.66
N GLU A 134 0.80 11.63 5.87
CA GLU A 134 -0.60 11.59 6.34
C GLU A 134 -1.03 10.18 6.75
N LEU A 135 -0.53 9.14 6.04
CA LEU A 135 -0.75 7.74 6.41
C LEU A 135 -0.11 7.40 7.76
N THR A 136 1.12 7.86 8.03
CA THR A 136 1.76 7.63 9.32
C THR A 136 1.02 8.31 10.46
N ASP A 137 0.55 9.53 10.25
CA ASP A 137 -0.25 10.27 11.22
C ASP A 137 -1.62 9.61 11.48
N GLY A 138 -2.27 9.12 10.42
CA GLY A 138 -3.51 8.35 10.52
C GLY A 138 -3.32 7.07 11.31
N LEU A 139 -2.24 6.33 11.02
CA LEU A 139 -1.90 5.09 11.70
C LEU A 139 -1.61 5.31 13.20
N GLU A 140 -0.86 6.37 13.56
CA GLU A 140 -0.63 6.73 14.96
C GLU A 140 -1.94 6.92 15.72
N LYS A 141 -2.87 7.69 15.15
CA LYS A 141 -4.17 7.93 15.80
C LYS A 141 -5.01 6.66 15.91
N LEU A 142 -4.94 5.76 14.92
CA LEU A 142 -5.62 4.46 14.96
C LEU A 142 -4.98 3.51 15.98
N LEU A 143 -3.67 3.59 16.19
CA LEU A 143 -2.94 2.81 17.19
C LEU A 143 -2.98 3.42 18.60
N SER A 144 -3.34 4.69 18.73
CA SER A 144 -3.41 5.40 20.01
C SER A 144 -4.23 4.68 21.10
N PRO A 145 -5.40 4.07 20.81
CA PRO A 145 -6.14 3.30 21.84
C PRO A 145 -5.34 2.13 22.40
N PHE A 146 -4.44 1.54 21.60
CA PHE A 146 -3.61 0.40 21.99
C PHE A 146 -2.41 0.82 22.88
N SER A 147 -2.15 2.11 23.03
CA SER A 147 -1.12 2.60 23.98
C SER A 147 -1.43 2.18 25.42
N LYS A 148 -2.71 1.98 25.75
CA LYS A 148 -3.15 1.46 27.06
C LYS A 148 -2.69 0.01 27.32
N ILE A 149 -2.35 -0.73 26.28
CA ILE A 149 -1.87 -2.12 26.33
C ILE A 149 -0.33 -2.17 26.23
N GLY A 150 0.34 -0.99 26.29
CA GLY A 150 1.80 -0.89 26.24
C GLY A 150 2.39 -0.69 24.84
N LEU A 151 1.57 -0.44 23.80
CA LEU A 151 2.09 -0.16 22.46
C LEU A 151 2.57 1.30 22.38
N PRO A 152 3.85 1.57 22.09
CA PRO A 152 4.39 2.94 21.99
C PRO A 152 4.00 3.57 20.62
N SER A 153 2.70 3.86 20.44
CA SER A 153 2.15 4.33 19.15
C SER A 153 2.77 5.63 18.66
N HIS A 154 3.08 6.55 19.61
CA HIS A 154 3.70 7.82 19.27
C HIS A 154 5.14 7.65 18.80
N GLU A 155 5.93 6.83 19.48
CA GLU A 155 7.32 6.56 19.14
C GLU A 155 7.43 5.86 17.79
N ILE A 156 6.53 4.91 17.51
CA ILE A 156 6.45 4.24 16.19
C ILE A 156 6.16 5.25 15.09
N ALA A 157 5.18 6.13 15.28
CA ALA A 157 4.84 7.13 14.27
C ALA A 157 5.97 8.16 14.08
N LEU A 158 6.64 8.56 15.15
CA LEU A 158 7.81 9.43 15.07
C LEU A 158 8.94 8.76 14.27
N MET A 159 9.25 7.49 14.55
CA MET A 159 10.25 6.73 13.79
C MET A 159 9.89 6.65 12.31
N MET A 160 8.62 6.37 11.98
CA MET A 160 8.16 6.32 10.59
C MET A 160 8.28 7.67 9.90
N THR A 161 7.91 8.76 10.58
CA THR A 161 7.99 10.12 10.03
C THR A 161 9.45 10.52 9.78
N ILE A 162 10.35 10.21 10.73
CA ILE A 162 11.80 10.44 10.58
C ILE A 162 12.33 9.61 9.41
N ALA A 163 12.00 8.32 9.35
CA ALA A 163 12.43 7.45 8.26
C ALA A 163 11.99 8.00 6.89
N LEU A 164 10.70 8.34 6.71
CA LEU A 164 10.18 8.90 5.46
C LEU A 164 10.91 10.19 5.04
N ARG A 165 11.30 11.02 6.01
CA ARG A 165 12.03 12.26 5.76
C ARG A 165 13.49 12.00 5.32
N PHE A 166 14.12 10.98 5.93
CA PHE A 166 15.54 10.70 5.65
C PHE A 166 15.77 9.78 4.46
N ILE A 167 14.77 9.04 3.97
CA ILE A 167 14.94 8.20 2.78
C ILE A 167 15.49 8.99 1.59
N PRO A 168 14.96 10.18 1.18
CA PRO A 168 15.55 10.96 0.09
C PRO A 168 17.00 11.33 0.35
N THR A 169 17.33 11.79 1.56
CA THR A 169 18.68 12.18 1.96
C THR A 169 19.65 11.00 1.88
N LEU A 170 19.24 9.82 2.37
CA LEU A 170 20.06 8.61 2.30
C LEU A 170 20.23 8.10 0.86
N MET A 171 19.22 8.27 0.00
CA MET A 171 19.34 7.95 -1.42
C MET A 171 20.38 8.86 -2.11
N GLU A 172 20.34 10.16 -1.86
CA GLU A 172 21.35 11.11 -2.38
C GLU A 172 22.74 10.78 -1.86
N GLU A 173 22.87 10.43 -0.58
CA GLU A 173 24.14 10.05 0.03
C GLU A 173 24.67 8.74 -0.58
N THR A 174 23.79 7.76 -0.81
CA THR A 174 24.13 6.52 -1.51
C THR A 174 24.66 6.79 -2.91
N ASP A 175 24.02 7.69 -3.67
CA ASP A 175 24.49 8.08 -5.01
C ASP A 175 25.87 8.73 -4.97
N LYS A 176 26.13 9.58 -3.97
CA LYS A 176 27.45 10.22 -3.78
C LYS A 176 28.53 9.19 -3.45
N ILE A 177 28.25 8.30 -2.49
CA ILE A 177 29.18 7.24 -2.09
C ILE A 177 29.47 6.32 -3.28
N MET A 178 28.43 5.91 -4.02
CA MET A 178 28.57 5.04 -5.19
C MET A 178 29.47 5.67 -6.26
N LYS A 179 29.26 6.95 -6.60
CA LYS A 179 30.12 7.69 -7.54
C LYS A 179 31.57 7.79 -7.04
N ALA A 180 31.77 8.05 -5.76
CA ALA A 180 33.10 8.11 -5.17
C ALA A 180 33.81 6.75 -5.22
N GLN A 181 33.12 5.66 -4.98
CA GLN A 181 33.68 4.31 -5.06
C GLN A 181 33.96 3.89 -6.52
N GLN A 182 33.10 4.28 -7.46
CA GLN A 182 33.36 4.06 -8.90
C GLN A 182 34.62 4.82 -9.36
N ALA A 183 34.83 6.05 -8.91
CA ALA A 183 36.05 6.82 -9.19
C ALA A 183 37.32 6.16 -8.59
N ARG A 184 37.18 5.33 -7.55
CA ARG A 184 38.24 4.51 -6.95
C ARG A 184 38.42 3.15 -7.62
N GLY A 185 37.70 2.89 -8.74
CA GLY A 185 37.79 1.65 -9.50
C GLY A 185 36.86 0.52 -9.02
N ALA A 186 35.88 0.81 -8.16
CA ALA A 186 34.89 -0.19 -7.77
C ALA A 186 33.93 -0.47 -8.94
N ASP A 187 33.72 -1.75 -9.23
CA ASP A 187 32.78 -2.24 -10.22
C ASP A 187 31.59 -2.93 -9.53
N PHE A 188 30.38 -2.42 -9.78
CA PHE A 188 29.13 -2.90 -9.18
C PHE A 188 28.28 -3.73 -10.14
N GLU A 189 28.67 -3.82 -11.42
CA GLU A 189 27.84 -4.44 -12.47
C GLU A 189 28.41 -5.78 -12.94
N SER A 190 29.72 -6.00 -12.89
CA SER A 190 30.37 -7.21 -13.38
C SER A 190 30.45 -8.30 -12.31
N GLY A 191 30.52 -9.55 -12.77
CA GLY A 191 30.75 -10.74 -11.95
C GLY A 191 29.51 -11.50 -11.51
N ASN A 192 29.72 -12.57 -10.75
CA ASN A 192 28.70 -13.46 -10.20
C ASN A 192 27.90 -12.75 -9.09
N LEU A 193 26.68 -13.25 -8.78
CA LEU A 193 25.81 -12.69 -7.72
C LEU A 193 26.56 -12.48 -6.39
N LEU A 194 27.43 -13.40 -6.00
CA LEU A 194 28.22 -13.29 -4.76
C LEU A 194 29.27 -12.18 -4.84
N GLN A 195 29.89 -11.96 -6.00
CA GLN A 195 30.85 -10.87 -6.22
C GLN A 195 30.14 -9.53 -6.20
N ARG A 196 28.97 -9.43 -6.84
CA ARG A 196 28.13 -8.21 -6.78
C ARG A 196 27.66 -7.89 -5.36
N ALA A 197 27.31 -8.92 -4.56
CA ALA A 197 26.98 -8.70 -3.15
C ALA A 197 28.18 -8.17 -2.35
N LYS A 198 29.40 -8.69 -2.59
CA LYS A 198 30.61 -8.21 -1.95
C LYS A 198 30.99 -6.80 -2.39
N SER A 199 30.76 -6.41 -3.65
CA SER A 199 31.06 -5.09 -4.15
C SER A 199 30.15 -4.00 -3.53
N LEU A 200 29.01 -4.35 -2.93
CA LEU A 200 28.14 -3.43 -2.21
C LEU A 200 28.69 -3.05 -0.80
N ILE A 201 29.60 -3.85 -0.21
CA ILE A 201 30.15 -3.59 1.13
C ILE A 201 30.82 -2.19 1.23
N PRO A 202 31.66 -1.75 0.24
CA PRO A 202 32.23 -0.41 0.24
C PRO A 202 31.23 0.73 0.19
N ILE A 203 29.96 0.46 -0.18
CA ILE A 203 28.86 1.44 -0.13
C ILE A 203 28.18 1.37 1.24
N LEU A 204 27.91 0.14 1.75
CA LEU A 204 27.17 -0.05 2.97
C LEU A 204 27.86 0.52 4.20
N VAL A 205 29.19 0.31 4.34
CA VAL A 205 29.93 0.76 5.53
C VAL A 205 29.92 2.30 5.66
N PRO A 206 30.28 3.10 4.63
CA PRO A 206 30.18 4.55 4.71
C PRO A 206 28.74 5.04 4.91
N LEU A 207 27.76 4.39 4.30
CA LEU A 207 26.34 4.74 4.45
C LEU A 207 25.87 4.54 5.90
N PHE A 208 26.28 3.44 6.56
CA PHE A 208 26.00 3.22 7.98
C PHE A 208 26.61 4.31 8.85
N VAL A 209 27.88 4.62 8.63
CA VAL A 209 28.57 5.69 9.41
C VAL A 209 27.87 7.04 9.21
N SER A 210 27.49 7.39 7.98
CA SER A 210 26.75 8.62 7.67
C SER A 210 25.37 8.62 8.36
N SER A 211 24.64 7.48 8.29
CA SER A 211 23.33 7.34 8.93
C SER A 211 23.39 7.53 10.44
N PHE A 212 24.40 6.97 11.13
CA PHE A 212 24.59 7.16 12.55
C PHE A 212 24.93 8.62 12.90
N ARG A 213 25.75 9.30 12.08
CA ARG A 213 26.03 10.71 12.25
C ARG A 213 24.77 11.56 12.15
N ILE A 214 23.97 11.34 11.09
CA ILE A 214 22.67 12.02 10.90
C ILE A 214 21.74 11.77 12.09
N ALA A 215 21.70 10.53 12.61
CA ALA A 215 20.88 10.20 13.78
C ALA A 215 21.35 10.91 15.06
N GLN A 216 22.67 11.01 15.27
CA GLN A 216 23.25 11.77 16.40
C GLN A 216 22.93 13.26 16.30
N ASP A 217 23.13 13.86 15.12
CA ASP A 217 22.85 15.28 14.87
C ASP A 217 21.34 15.58 15.09
N LEU A 218 20.47 14.67 14.64
CA LEU A 218 19.03 14.78 14.89
C LEU A 218 18.70 14.70 16.38
N ALA A 219 19.29 13.73 17.10
CA ALA A 219 19.05 13.56 18.53
C ALA A 219 19.47 14.80 19.32
N LEU A 220 20.67 15.35 19.04
CA LEU A 220 21.14 16.58 19.65
C LEU A 220 20.25 17.79 19.33
N ALA A 221 19.77 17.88 18.07
CA ALA A 221 18.85 18.95 17.69
C ALA A 221 17.48 18.82 18.37
N MET A 222 16.98 17.60 18.61
CA MET A 222 15.75 17.35 19.34
C MET A 222 15.91 17.69 20.83
N GLU A 223 17.02 17.30 21.44
CA GLU A 223 17.36 17.62 22.82
C GLU A 223 17.48 19.14 23.04
N ALA A 224 18.19 19.84 22.14
CA ALA A 224 18.30 21.30 22.16
C ALA A 224 16.96 22.02 22.03
N ARG A 225 15.95 21.37 21.44
CA ARG A 225 14.56 21.85 21.35
C ARG A 225 13.68 21.36 22.49
N CYS A 226 14.25 20.83 23.55
CA CYS A 226 13.55 20.32 24.72
C CYS A 226 12.53 19.22 24.38
N TYR A 227 12.89 18.29 23.51
CA TYR A 227 12.05 17.14 23.21
C TYR A 227 12.12 16.14 24.38
N HIS A 228 10.99 15.89 25.07
CA HIS A 228 10.88 14.96 26.20
C HIS A 228 9.88 13.81 25.97
N GLY A 229 9.62 13.44 24.72
CA GLY A 229 8.69 12.38 24.38
C GLY A 229 7.28 12.85 23.99
N GLY A 230 6.31 11.92 24.00
CA GLY A 230 4.95 12.14 23.50
C GLY A 230 3.98 12.90 24.42
N PRO A 231 4.02 12.74 25.77
CA PRO A 231 3.02 13.33 26.65
C PRO A 231 3.00 14.86 26.61
N GLY A 232 1.81 15.47 26.49
CA GLY A 232 1.62 16.93 26.53
C GLY A 232 1.98 17.70 25.26
N ARG A 233 2.30 17.03 24.14
CA ARG A 233 2.60 17.69 22.86
C ARG A 233 1.34 18.05 22.08
N THR A 234 1.36 19.24 21.50
CA THR A 234 0.40 19.66 20.46
C THR A 234 1.01 19.45 19.08
N ARG A 235 0.15 19.19 18.08
CA ARG A 235 0.57 19.06 16.69
C ARG A 235 0.35 20.37 15.95
N MET A 236 1.30 20.75 15.09
CA MET A 236 1.16 21.93 14.25
C MET A 236 0.04 21.76 13.22
N ASN A 237 -0.07 20.58 12.63
CA ASN A 237 -1.14 20.19 11.72
C ASN A 237 -1.98 19.07 12.38
N GLU A 238 -3.06 19.47 13.04
CA GLU A 238 -4.00 18.50 13.59
C GLU A 238 -4.89 17.92 12.48
N ILE A 239 -4.91 16.59 12.37
CA ILE A 239 -5.88 15.90 11.57
C ILE A 239 -7.24 16.01 12.28
N ARG A 240 -8.21 16.68 11.65
CA ARG A 240 -9.58 16.86 12.17
C ARG A 240 -10.57 16.16 11.26
N PHE A 241 -11.52 15.46 11.86
CA PHE A 241 -12.65 14.92 11.10
C PHE A 241 -13.48 16.06 10.51
N ASP A 242 -13.72 15.97 9.20
CA ASP A 242 -14.60 16.89 8.49
C ASP A 242 -15.94 16.20 8.16
N ARG A 243 -16.92 17.02 7.71
CA ARG A 243 -18.22 16.51 7.23
C ARG A 243 -18.07 15.50 6.10
N GLY A 244 -17.04 15.64 5.28
CA GLY A 244 -16.68 14.67 4.24
C GLY A 244 -16.42 13.27 4.77
N ASP A 245 -15.73 13.17 5.92
CA ASP A 245 -15.42 11.89 6.55
C ASP A 245 -16.66 11.20 7.11
N ALA A 246 -17.59 11.97 7.70
CA ALA A 246 -18.86 11.44 8.16
C ALA A 246 -19.70 10.89 7.00
N VAL A 247 -19.74 11.61 5.87
CA VAL A 247 -20.42 11.12 4.65
C VAL A 247 -19.77 9.86 4.12
N ALA A 248 -18.43 9.81 4.07
CA ALA A 248 -17.70 8.60 3.66
C ALA A 248 -18.00 7.40 4.56
N ALA A 249 -18.04 7.60 5.89
CA ALA A 249 -18.38 6.55 6.84
C ALA A 249 -19.80 6.01 6.64
N VAL A 250 -20.78 6.90 6.42
CA VAL A 250 -22.18 6.50 6.14
C VAL A 250 -22.26 5.72 4.83
N LEU A 251 -21.59 6.18 3.76
CA LEU A 251 -21.56 5.47 2.48
C LEU A 251 -20.93 4.09 2.60
N MET A 252 -19.86 3.96 3.38
CA MET A 252 -19.21 2.65 3.63
C MET A 252 -20.13 1.71 4.40
N MET A 253 -20.83 2.18 5.43
CA MET A 253 -21.79 1.36 6.19
C MET A 253 -22.97 0.93 5.32
N LEU A 254 -23.45 1.81 4.45
CA LEU A 254 -24.51 1.50 3.50
C LEU A 254 -24.03 0.47 2.47
N PHE A 255 -22.80 0.61 1.97
CA PHE A 255 -22.19 -0.35 1.05
C PHE A 255 -22.06 -1.75 1.72
N LEU A 256 -21.56 -1.80 2.95
CA LEU A 256 -21.49 -3.04 3.74
C LEU A 256 -22.88 -3.69 3.90
N ALA A 257 -23.90 -2.90 4.24
CA ALA A 257 -25.26 -3.38 4.37
C ALA A 257 -25.81 -3.97 3.07
N VAL A 258 -25.56 -3.31 1.93
CA VAL A 258 -25.96 -3.78 0.59
C VAL A 258 -25.27 -5.10 0.24
N ILE A 259 -23.96 -5.24 0.55
CA ILE A 259 -23.22 -6.47 0.30
C ILE A 259 -23.74 -7.63 1.15
N ILE A 260 -24.00 -7.38 2.44
CA ILE A 260 -24.60 -8.39 3.33
C ILE A 260 -25.99 -8.79 2.82
N ALA A 261 -26.83 -7.81 2.44
CA ALA A 261 -28.16 -8.07 1.89
C ALA A 261 -28.09 -8.88 0.58
N SER A 262 -27.13 -8.59 -0.31
CA SER A 262 -26.94 -9.32 -1.57
C SER A 262 -26.66 -10.82 -1.34
N ARG A 263 -26.05 -11.18 -0.22
CA ARG A 263 -25.78 -12.57 0.15
C ARG A 263 -27.07 -13.35 0.49
N PHE A 264 -28.06 -12.66 1.06
CA PHE A 264 -29.35 -13.28 1.39
C PHE A 264 -30.28 -13.43 0.19
N ILE A 265 -30.10 -12.64 -0.86
CA ILE A 265 -30.92 -12.66 -2.08
C ILE A 265 -30.45 -13.76 -3.05
N SER A 266 -29.24 -14.27 -2.89
CA SER A 266 -28.59 -15.24 -3.78
C SER A 266 -28.73 -16.68 -3.24
N PHE A 267 -29.93 -17.09 -2.88
CA PHE A 267 -30.29 -18.49 -2.68
C PHE A 267 -31.03 -19.01 -3.89
#